data_b319061758b6a477f663a63cb1679579
#
_entry.id   b319061758b6a477f663a63cb1679579
#
_cell.length_a   1.000
_cell.length_b   1.000
_cell.length_c   1.000
_cell.angle_alpha   90.00
_cell.angle_beta   90.00
_cell.angle_gamma   90.00
#
_symmetry.space_group_name_H-M   'P 1'
#
loop_
_entity.id
_entity.type
_entity.pdbx_description
1 polymer ?
#
loop_
_entity_poly.entity_id
_entity_poly.type
_entity_poly.pdbx_seq_one_letter_code
_entity_poly.pdbx_strand_id
1 'polypeptide(L)'
;MEIILANPRGFCAGVDRAIEIVKRAIEILGAPIYVRHEVVHNRFVVDDLRQRGAMFVEELDEVPDGATVIFSAYGVSQAVRNEARDRGLKIFDATCPLVTKVHLEVARHCRAGRDVVLIGHAGHPEVEGTMGQWLAEAGLGAIYLVEDRDDVAAMQVGQPENLAYTTQTTLSVDDTRDVIEALQAKYPAIQGPRNDDICYATQNRQDAVRELAEQADLVLVVGSPNSSNSNRLRELAEREGVEAYLIDGAHEIDPRWVEGRRHIGVTAGASAPDVLVQGVIDRLRELGAGGLRELSGEPEDMVFALPKELRVHLVD
;
A
#
# COMPACT_ATOMS: atom_id res chain seq x y z
N MET A 1 24.67 12.56 -18.45
CA MET A 1 23.62 12.22 -17.48
C MET A 1 23.52 10.71 -17.43
N GLU A 2 23.56 10.11 -16.24
CA GLU A 2 23.40 8.67 -15.99
C GLU A 2 22.09 8.43 -15.22
N ILE A 3 21.39 7.36 -15.55
CA ILE A 3 20.20 6.91 -14.82
C ILE A 3 20.63 5.84 -13.81
N ILE A 4 20.20 5.97 -12.55
CA ILE A 4 20.42 5.00 -11.49
C ILE A 4 19.08 4.45 -11.06
N LEU A 5 18.88 3.14 -11.19
CA LEU A 5 17.64 2.49 -10.78
C LEU A 5 17.75 1.96 -9.35
N ALA A 6 16.78 2.28 -8.52
CA ALA A 6 16.64 1.62 -7.22
C ALA A 6 16.29 0.13 -7.39
N ASN A 7 16.75 -0.70 -6.47
CA ASN A 7 16.39 -2.11 -6.39
C ASN A 7 16.20 -2.52 -4.91
N PRO A 8 15.01 -3.04 -4.51
CA PRO A 8 13.84 -3.28 -5.35
C PRO A 8 13.05 -2.01 -5.67
N ARG A 9 12.18 -2.10 -6.68
CA ARG A 9 11.20 -1.08 -7.09
C ARG A 9 9.99 -1.73 -7.74
N GLY A 10 8.91 -0.95 -7.93
CA GLY A 10 7.70 -1.40 -8.62
C GLY A 10 6.90 -2.46 -7.86
N PHE A 11 6.14 -3.28 -8.55
CA PHE A 11 5.16 -4.19 -7.99
C PHE A 11 5.70 -5.06 -6.85
N CYS A 12 4.90 -5.20 -5.79
CA CYS A 12 5.11 -6.19 -4.74
C CYS A 12 4.14 -7.37 -4.88
N ALA A 13 4.42 -8.48 -4.20
CA ALA A 13 3.59 -9.69 -4.26
C ALA A 13 2.11 -9.46 -3.91
N GLY A 14 1.81 -8.51 -3.01
CA GLY A 14 0.43 -8.17 -2.64
C GLY A 14 -0.32 -7.50 -3.79
N VAL A 15 0.33 -6.58 -4.47
CA VAL A 15 -0.18 -5.86 -5.65
C VAL A 15 -0.36 -6.81 -6.83
N ASP A 16 0.65 -7.59 -7.17
CA ASP A 16 0.56 -8.59 -8.26
C ASP A 16 -0.62 -9.52 -8.05
N ARG A 17 -0.76 -10.06 -6.83
CA ARG A 17 -1.89 -10.93 -6.49
C ARG A 17 -3.24 -10.23 -6.66
N ALA A 18 -3.37 -8.99 -6.21
CA ALA A 18 -4.64 -8.27 -6.27
C ALA A 18 -5.06 -7.99 -7.72
N ILE A 19 -4.13 -7.55 -8.55
CA ILE A 19 -4.35 -7.32 -9.99
C ILE A 19 -4.73 -8.63 -10.70
N GLU A 20 -4.00 -9.71 -10.42
CA GLU A 20 -4.26 -11.02 -11.04
C GLU A 20 -5.63 -11.58 -10.64
N ILE A 21 -6.09 -11.35 -9.41
CA ILE A 21 -7.45 -11.73 -8.98
C ILE A 21 -8.51 -11.05 -9.86
N VAL A 22 -8.36 -9.74 -10.13
CA VAL A 22 -9.33 -9.01 -10.99
C VAL A 22 -9.28 -9.54 -12.41
N LYS A 23 -8.08 -9.70 -12.99
CA LYS A 23 -7.90 -10.22 -14.35
C LYS A 23 -8.54 -11.60 -14.50
N ARG A 24 -8.22 -12.52 -13.59
CA ARG A 24 -8.78 -13.88 -13.61
C ARG A 24 -10.29 -13.91 -13.40
N ALA A 25 -10.81 -13.07 -12.52
CA ALA A 25 -12.26 -12.98 -12.35
C ALA A 25 -12.96 -12.55 -13.65
N ILE A 26 -12.41 -11.56 -14.37
CA ILE A 26 -12.95 -11.14 -15.67
C ILE A 26 -12.87 -12.26 -16.71
N GLU A 27 -11.73 -12.95 -16.80
CA GLU A 27 -11.51 -14.04 -17.75
C GLU A 27 -12.47 -15.23 -17.53
N ILE A 28 -12.70 -15.61 -16.26
CA ILE A 28 -13.46 -16.82 -15.91
C ILE A 28 -14.97 -16.55 -15.84
N LEU A 29 -15.34 -15.41 -15.29
CA LEU A 29 -16.76 -15.11 -14.98
C LEU A 29 -17.39 -14.16 -16.00
N GLY A 30 -16.56 -13.48 -16.80
CA GLY A 30 -17.01 -12.43 -17.71
C GLY A 30 -17.22 -11.09 -17.00
N ALA A 31 -17.22 -10.03 -17.80
CA ALA A 31 -17.55 -8.68 -17.33
C ALA A 31 -19.07 -8.49 -17.17
N PRO A 32 -19.54 -7.58 -16.31
CA PRO A 32 -18.74 -6.74 -15.43
C PRO A 32 -18.30 -7.45 -14.14
N ILE A 33 -17.13 -7.12 -13.65
CA ILE A 33 -16.66 -7.47 -12.30
C ILE A 33 -16.56 -6.19 -11.48
N TYR A 34 -17.24 -6.12 -10.36
CA TYR A 34 -17.21 -4.95 -9.48
C TYR A 34 -16.00 -5.01 -8.55
N VAL A 35 -15.33 -3.89 -8.36
CA VAL A 35 -14.18 -3.78 -7.46
C VAL A 35 -14.43 -2.61 -6.51
N ARG A 36 -14.52 -2.89 -5.21
CA ARG A 36 -14.73 -1.84 -4.22
C ARG A 36 -13.43 -1.10 -3.96
N HIS A 37 -13.45 0.21 -4.18
CA HIS A 37 -12.30 1.11 -4.27
C HIS A 37 -11.34 0.71 -5.40
N GLU A 38 -10.32 1.49 -5.65
CA GLU A 38 -9.22 1.09 -6.53
C GLU A 38 -8.57 -0.19 -6.00
N VAL A 39 -8.34 -1.18 -6.86
CA VAL A 39 -7.72 -2.44 -6.43
C VAL A 39 -6.34 -2.22 -5.82
N VAL A 40 -5.60 -1.27 -6.38
CA VAL A 40 -4.34 -0.69 -5.91
C VAL A 40 -4.28 0.78 -6.34
N HIS A 41 -3.58 1.63 -5.60
CA HIS A 41 -3.43 3.05 -5.92
C HIS A 41 -2.42 3.27 -7.06
N ASN A 42 -2.87 3.02 -8.27
CA ASN A 42 -2.14 3.32 -9.50
C ASN A 42 -3.12 3.53 -10.66
N ARG A 43 -3.15 4.74 -11.20
CA ARG A 43 -4.08 5.14 -12.25
C ARG A 43 -3.97 4.29 -13.50
N PHE A 44 -2.76 3.99 -13.95
CA PHE A 44 -2.52 3.16 -15.14
C PHE A 44 -3.12 1.76 -14.97
N VAL A 45 -2.93 1.14 -13.79
CA VAL A 45 -3.48 -0.18 -13.47
C VAL A 45 -5.01 -0.15 -13.43
N VAL A 46 -5.58 0.86 -12.78
CA VAL A 46 -7.05 1.03 -12.70
C VAL A 46 -7.66 1.20 -14.08
N ASP A 47 -7.05 2.01 -14.94
CA ASP A 47 -7.53 2.25 -16.30
C ASP A 47 -7.40 1.00 -17.20
N ASP A 48 -6.31 0.22 -17.09
CA ASP A 48 -6.18 -1.08 -17.80
C ASP A 48 -7.30 -2.05 -17.39
N LEU A 49 -7.58 -2.16 -16.08
CA LEU A 49 -8.61 -3.06 -15.58
C LEU A 49 -10.02 -2.59 -15.98
N ARG A 50 -10.29 -1.28 -16.00
CA ARG A 50 -11.54 -0.72 -16.54
C ARG A 50 -11.76 -1.11 -17.99
N GLN A 51 -10.72 -0.97 -18.83
CA GLN A 51 -10.78 -1.35 -20.24
C GLN A 51 -11.07 -2.86 -20.44
N ARG A 52 -10.66 -3.68 -19.48
CA ARG A 52 -10.94 -5.13 -19.49
C ARG A 52 -12.34 -5.50 -18.97
N GLY A 53 -13.06 -4.55 -18.35
CA GLY A 53 -14.43 -4.76 -17.87
C GLY A 53 -14.57 -4.79 -16.34
N ALA A 54 -13.59 -4.31 -15.59
CA ALA A 54 -13.76 -4.02 -14.18
C ALA A 54 -14.56 -2.73 -13.98
N MET A 55 -15.49 -2.74 -13.03
CA MET A 55 -16.26 -1.57 -12.59
C MET A 55 -15.84 -1.21 -11.17
N PHE A 56 -15.16 -0.09 -11.01
CA PHE A 56 -14.76 0.40 -9.69
C PHE A 56 -15.91 1.18 -9.07
N VAL A 57 -16.24 0.84 -7.83
CA VAL A 57 -17.31 1.44 -7.03
C VAL A 57 -16.75 1.88 -5.67
N GLU A 58 -17.31 2.92 -5.11
CA GLU A 58 -16.91 3.36 -3.76
C GLU A 58 -17.63 2.56 -2.68
N GLU A 59 -18.96 2.35 -2.85
CA GLU A 59 -19.76 1.63 -1.88
C GLU A 59 -20.50 0.44 -2.52
N LEU A 60 -20.92 -0.52 -1.68
CA LEU A 60 -21.55 -1.73 -2.16
C LEU A 60 -22.96 -1.49 -2.72
N ASP A 61 -23.64 -0.41 -2.34
CA ASP A 61 -24.97 -0.06 -2.84
C ASP A 61 -24.99 0.19 -4.36
N GLU A 62 -23.82 0.52 -4.94
CA GLU A 62 -23.64 0.63 -6.40
C GLU A 62 -23.55 -0.74 -7.10
N VAL A 63 -23.41 -1.83 -6.34
CA VAL A 63 -23.27 -3.20 -6.88
C VAL A 63 -24.63 -3.87 -6.95
N PRO A 64 -25.08 -4.44 -8.11
CA PRO A 64 -26.32 -5.21 -8.18
C PRO A 64 -26.28 -6.46 -7.27
N ASP A 65 -27.41 -6.81 -6.67
CA ASP A 65 -27.53 -8.00 -5.84
C ASP A 65 -27.14 -9.28 -6.62
N GLY A 66 -26.42 -10.17 -5.97
CA GLY A 66 -25.92 -11.40 -6.57
C GLY A 66 -24.74 -11.23 -7.54
N ALA A 67 -24.29 -10.00 -7.80
CA ALA A 67 -23.14 -9.76 -8.67
C ALA A 67 -21.81 -10.19 -8.00
N THR A 68 -20.73 -10.23 -8.81
CA THR A 68 -19.40 -10.52 -8.32
C THR A 68 -18.73 -9.23 -7.90
N VAL A 69 -18.23 -9.18 -6.65
CA VAL A 69 -17.45 -8.07 -6.09
C VAL A 69 -16.07 -8.53 -5.62
N ILE A 70 -15.07 -7.71 -5.87
CA ILE A 70 -13.70 -7.90 -5.38
C ILE A 70 -13.40 -6.83 -4.35
N PHE A 71 -12.93 -7.23 -3.17
CA PHE A 71 -12.37 -6.31 -2.19
C PHE A 71 -10.91 -6.01 -2.54
N SER A 72 -10.53 -4.74 -2.49
CA SER A 72 -9.21 -4.27 -2.88
C SER A 72 -8.07 -4.84 -2.02
N ALA A 73 -6.82 -4.58 -2.41
CA ALA A 73 -5.64 -4.99 -1.66
C ALA A 73 -5.59 -4.44 -0.22
N TYR A 74 -6.28 -3.35 0.04
CA TYR A 74 -6.33 -2.66 1.34
C TYR A 74 -7.25 -3.30 2.36
N GLY A 75 -8.11 -4.24 1.92
CA GLY A 75 -9.11 -4.88 2.76
C GLY A 75 -10.34 -4.01 3.02
N VAL A 76 -11.26 -4.55 3.80
CA VAL A 76 -12.53 -3.90 4.12
C VAL A 76 -12.92 -4.18 5.58
N SER A 77 -13.79 -3.34 6.14
CA SER A 77 -14.38 -3.52 7.47
C SER A 77 -15.23 -4.79 7.54
N GLN A 78 -15.51 -5.27 8.76
CA GLN A 78 -16.46 -6.37 8.98
C GLN A 78 -17.89 -5.99 8.56
N ALA A 79 -18.25 -4.71 8.70
CA ALA A 79 -19.56 -4.21 8.24
C ALA A 79 -19.74 -4.41 6.74
N VAL A 80 -18.77 -4.02 5.92
CA VAL A 80 -18.78 -4.22 4.46
C VAL A 80 -18.81 -5.71 4.11
N ARG A 81 -18.08 -6.58 4.83
CA ARG A 81 -18.14 -8.03 4.60
C ARG A 81 -19.52 -8.62 4.89
N ASN A 82 -20.15 -8.17 5.96
CA ASN A 82 -21.49 -8.62 6.33
C ASN A 82 -22.52 -8.14 5.31
N GLU A 83 -22.50 -6.87 4.94
CA GLU A 83 -23.38 -6.31 3.91
C GLU A 83 -23.26 -7.09 2.57
N ALA A 84 -22.04 -7.31 2.08
CA ALA A 84 -21.83 -8.07 0.86
C ALA A 84 -22.43 -9.50 0.95
N ARG A 85 -22.31 -10.14 2.11
CA ARG A 85 -22.86 -11.48 2.37
C ARG A 85 -24.40 -11.44 2.43
N ASP A 86 -24.98 -10.48 3.13
CA ASP A 86 -26.42 -10.34 3.30
C ASP A 86 -27.13 -10.04 1.95
N ARG A 87 -26.44 -9.34 1.03
CA ARG A 87 -26.89 -9.08 -0.34
C ARG A 87 -26.60 -10.22 -1.31
N GLY A 88 -26.04 -11.33 -0.83
CA GLY A 88 -25.72 -12.51 -1.67
C GLY A 88 -24.69 -12.25 -2.75
N LEU A 89 -23.80 -11.26 -2.57
CA LEU A 89 -22.73 -10.97 -3.54
C LEU A 89 -21.71 -12.13 -3.57
N LYS A 90 -21.23 -12.44 -4.77
CA LYS A 90 -20.10 -13.36 -4.94
C LYS A 90 -18.80 -12.61 -4.66
N ILE A 91 -18.16 -12.93 -3.54
CA ILE A 91 -17.01 -12.18 -3.04
C ILE A 91 -15.69 -12.87 -3.42
N PHE A 92 -14.75 -12.11 -4.01
CA PHE A 92 -13.34 -12.46 -4.04
C PHE A 92 -12.54 -11.45 -3.21
N ASP A 93 -11.76 -11.93 -2.29
CA ASP A 93 -10.99 -11.10 -1.37
C ASP A 93 -9.55 -10.94 -1.89
N ALA A 94 -9.25 -9.77 -2.44
CA ALA A 94 -7.91 -9.43 -2.88
C ALA A 94 -7.05 -8.77 -1.79
N THR A 95 -7.57 -8.64 -0.56
CA THR A 95 -6.80 -8.10 0.57
C THR A 95 -5.41 -8.74 0.64
N CYS A 96 -4.39 -7.91 0.71
CA CYS A 96 -3.02 -8.38 0.88
C CYS A 96 -2.90 -9.24 2.15
N PRO A 97 -2.24 -10.40 2.11
CA PRO A 97 -2.04 -11.23 3.31
C PRO A 97 -1.37 -10.50 4.47
N LEU A 98 -0.53 -9.49 4.19
CA LEU A 98 0.12 -8.69 5.22
C LEU A 98 -0.86 -7.69 5.88
N VAL A 99 -1.81 -7.15 5.13
CA VAL A 99 -2.93 -6.36 5.68
C VAL A 99 -3.87 -7.28 6.48
N THR A 100 -4.14 -8.49 5.96
CA THR A 100 -4.94 -9.49 6.69
C THR A 100 -4.32 -9.84 8.05
N LYS A 101 -2.98 -9.89 8.16
CA LYS A 101 -2.27 -10.08 9.44
C LYS A 101 -2.67 -8.99 10.44
N VAL A 102 -2.63 -7.72 10.03
CA VAL A 102 -3.01 -6.57 10.88
C VAL A 102 -4.47 -6.64 11.29
N HIS A 103 -5.37 -6.95 10.35
CA HIS A 103 -6.80 -7.15 10.63
C HIS A 103 -7.05 -8.24 11.69
N LEU A 104 -6.37 -9.37 11.57
CA LEU A 104 -6.49 -10.49 12.53
C LEU A 104 -5.94 -10.10 13.91
N GLU A 105 -4.92 -9.26 13.95
CA GLU A 105 -4.32 -8.78 15.19
C GLU A 105 -5.26 -7.84 15.93
N VAL A 106 -5.86 -6.86 15.25
CA VAL A 106 -6.91 -5.98 15.79
C VAL A 106 -8.09 -6.81 16.30
N ALA A 107 -8.61 -7.74 15.49
CA ALA A 107 -9.72 -8.60 15.91
C ALA A 107 -9.37 -9.48 17.12
N ARG A 108 -8.11 -9.93 17.27
CA ARG A 108 -7.64 -10.67 18.45
C ARG A 108 -7.63 -9.79 19.69
N HIS A 109 -7.14 -8.57 19.60
CA HIS A 109 -7.11 -7.61 20.72
C HIS A 109 -8.52 -7.21 21.12
N CYS A 110 -9.42 -6.97 20.17
CA CYS A 110 -10.84 -6.69 20.43
C CYS A 110 -11.48 -7.83 21.25
N ARG A 111 -11.31 -9.08 20.82
CA ARG A 111 -11.85 -10.24 21.56
C ARG A 111 -11.24 -10.42 22.95
N ALA A 112 -10.03 -9.94 23.16
CA ALA A 112 -9.38 -9.94 24.47
C ALA A 112 -9.78 -8.76 25.36
N GLY A 113 -10.67 -7.87 24.91
CA GLY A 113 -11.10 -6.66 25.62
C GLY A 113 -9.98 -5.64 25.84
N ARG A 114 -8.98 -5.61 24.94
CA ARG A 114 -7.80 -4.74 25.05
C ARG A 114 -8.01 -3.49 24.20
N ASP A 115 -7.59 -2.34 24.70
CA ASP A 115 -7.49 -1.14 23.85
C ASP A 115 -6.40 -1.30 22.80
N VAL A 116 -6.61 -0.76 21.59
CA VAL A 116 -5.66 -0.77 20.48
C VAL A 116 -5.45 0.63 19.95
N VAL A 117 -4.20 0.99 19.70
CA VAL A 117 -3.81 2.17 18.93
C VAL A 117 -3.41 1.72 17.54
N LEU A 118 -4.08 2.21 16.51
CA LEU A 118 -3.67 2.06 15.12
C LEU A 118 -2.86 3.30 14.73
N ILE A 119 -1.61 3.11 14.31
CA ILE A 119 -0.80 4.15 13.70
C ILE A 119 -1.08 4.12 12.20
N GLY A 120 -1.60 5.21 11.62
CA GLY A 120 -1.97 5.24 10.20
C GLY A 120 -2.62 6.54 9.79
N HIS A 121 -2.80 6.75 8.49
CA HIS A 121 -3.38 7.98 7.95
C HIS A 121 -4.90 7.90 7.86
N ALA A 122 -5.59 8.87 8.45
CA ALA A 122 -7.04 9.00 8.37
C ALA A 122 -7.53 9.05 6.92
N GLY A 123 -8.66 8.39 6.63
CA GLY A 123 -9.24 8.34 5.29
C GLY A 123 -8.53 7.39 4.31
N HIS A 124 -7.46 6.71 4.72
CA HIS A 124 -6.86 5.69 3.88
C HIS A 124 -7.66 4.38 3.95
N PRO A 125 -8.00 3.72 2.81
CA PRO A 125 -8.82 2.51 2.80
C PRO A 125 -8.31 1.36 3.70
N GLU A 126 -6.98 1.19 3.81
CA GLU A 126 -6.38 0.19 4.72
C GLU A 126 -6.67 0.52 6.18
N VAL A 127 -6.61 1.80 6.55
CA VAL A 127 -6.89 2.27 7.91
C VAL A 127 -8.37 2.08 8.24
N GLU A 128 -9.28 2.46 7.34
CA GLU A 128 -10.71 2.24 7.49
C GLU A 128 -11.05 0.75 7.62
N GLY A 129 -10.46 -0.07 6.75
CA GLY A 129 -10.60 -1.52 6.80
C GLY A 129 -10.12 -2.12 8.12
N THR A 130 -8.99 -1.63 8.64
CA THR A 130 -8.38 -2.09 9.90
C THR A 130 -9.18 -1.62 11.11
N MET A 131 -9.56 -0.34 11.17
CA MET A 131 -10.45 0.20 12.22
C MET A 131 -11.75 -0.59 12.30
N GLY A 132 -12.31 -0.94 11.14
CA GLY A 132 -13.53 -1.72 11.00
C GLY A 132 -13.40 -3.21 11.35
N GLN A 133 -12.24 -3.70 11.80
CA GLN A 133 -12.11 -5.02 12.43
C GLN A 133 -12.50 -5.00 13.90
N TRP A 134 -12.64 -3.81 14.48
CA TRP A 134 -13.12 -3.64 15.85
C TRP A 134 -14.63 -3.79 15.89
N LEU A 135 -15.13 -4.78 16.64
CA LEU A 135 -16.55 -5.02 16.83
C LEU A 135 -16.95 -4.53 18.24
N ALA A 136 -17.62 -3.39 18.31
CA ALA A 136 -18.06 -2.80 19.59
C ALA A 136 -18.93 -3.74 20.45
N GLU A 137 -19.63 -4.69 19.82
CA GLU A 137 -20.47 -5.68 20.49
C GLU A 137 -19.64 -6.78 21.20
N ALA A 138 -18.35 -6.92 20.88
CA ALA A 138 -17.51 -7.98 21.42
C ALA A 138 -16.98 -7.69 22.83
N GLY A 139 -17.24 -6.50 23.40
CA GLY A 139 -16.91 -6.26 24.79
C GLY A 139 -16.20 -4.96 25.14
N LEU A 140 -15.39 -5.03 26.18
CA LEU A 140 -14.62 -3.94 26.76
C LEU A 140 -13.45 -3.59 25.83
N GLY A 141 -13.10 -2.30 25.77
CA GLY A 141 -11.98 -1.78 25.00
C GLY A 141 -12.42 -0.87 23.85
N ALA A 142 -11.44 -0.26 23.19
CA ALA A 142 -11.63 0.64 22.06
C ALA A 142 -10.44 0.57 21.09
N ILE A 143 -10.64 1.05 19.85
CA ILE A 143 -9.56 1.30 18.89
C ILE A 143 -9.43 2.80 18.66
N TYR A 144 -8.19 3.29 18.69
CA TYR A 144 -7.83 4.69 18.54
C TYR A 144 -6.91 4.84 17.33
N LEU A 145 -7.10 5.88 16.53
CA LEU A 145 -6.22 6.23 15.42
C LEU A 145 -5.27 7.35 15.85
N VAL A 146 -4.00 7.23 15.50
CA VAL A 146 -3.00 8.29 15.62
C VAL A 146 -2.17 8.36 14.33
N GLU A 147 -1.85 9.57 13.90
CA GLU A 147 -1.02 9.79 12.72
C GLU A 147 0.41 10.18 13.12
N ASP A 148 0.56 10.95 14.20
CA ASP A 148 1.82 11.54 14.63
C ASP A 148 1.97 11.61 16.16
N ARG A 149 3.07 12.25 16.61
CA ARG A 149 3.37 12.43 18.04
C ARG A 149 2.42 13.39 18.75
N ASP A 150 1.83 14.36 18.05
CA ASP A 150 0.90 15.31 18.62
C ASP A 150 -0.43 14.61 18.93
N ASP A 151 -0.89 13.73 18.06
CA ASP A 151 -2.03 12.86 18.32
C ASP A 151 -1.78 11.97 19.54
N VAL A 152 -0.59 11.37 19.65
CA VAL A 152 -0.21 10.59 20.83
C VAL A 152 -0.25 11.45 22.08
N ALA A 153 0.23 12.70 22.04
CA ALA A 153 0.19 13.60 23.17
C ALA A 153 -1.25 13.94 23.60
N ALA A 154 -2.14 14.14 22.62
CA ALA A 154 -3.54 14.52 22.86
C ALA A 154 -4.43 13.35 23.28
N MET A 155 -4.16 12.11 22.81
CA MET A 155 -5.02 10.96 23.04
C MET A 155 -5.13 10.55 24.52
N GLN A 156 -6.29 10.00 24.87
CA GLN A 156 -6.52 9.33 26.15
C GLN A 156 -7.17 7.97 25.87
N VAL A 157 -6.65 6.93 26.50
CA VAL A 157 -7.15 5.56 26.36
C VAL A 157 -7.91 5.14 27.62
N GLY A 158 -8.86 4.23 27.46
CA GLY A 158 -9.65 3.70 28.57
C GLY A 158 -8.87 2.73 29.46
N GLN A 159 -7.92 1.98 28.88
CA GLN A 159 -7.19 0.90 29.56
C GLN A 159 -5.67 1.02 29.35
N PRO A 160 -4.97 1.97 29.96
CA PRO A 160 -3.54 2.21 29.73
C PRO A 160 -2.65 1.01 30.08
N GLU A 161 -3.06 0.16 31.03
CA GLU A 161 -2.33 -1.05 31.43
C GLU A 161 -2.67 -2.27 30.56
N ASN A 162 -3.69 -2.17 29.69
CA ASN A 162 -4.11 -3.24 28.80
C ASN A 162 -4.23 -2.71 27.36
N LEU A 163 -3.13 -2.16 26.86
CA LEU A 163 -3.03 -1.44 25.59
C LEU A 163 -2.10 -2.17 24.61
N ALA A 164 -2.46 -2.19 23.35
CA ALA A 164 -1.59 -2.64 22.27
C ALA A 164 -1.55 -1.59 21.15
N TYR A 165 -0.54 -1.66 20.27
CA TYR A 165 -0.55 -0.90 19.04
C TYR A 165 -0.34 -1.82 17.83
N THR A 166 -0.77 -1.33 16.68
CA THR A 166 -0.56 -1.90 15.35
C THR A 166 -0.38 -0.75 14.36
N THR A 167 0.13 -1.02 13.14
CA THR A 167 0.40 0.03 12.17
C THR A 167 -0.20 -0.28 10.81
N GLN A 168 -0.45 0.77 10.02
CA GLN A 168 -0.67 0.66 8.59
C GLN A 168 0.61 0.12 7.93
N THR A 169 0.46 -0.67 6.86
CA THR A 169 1.58 -1.41 6.25
C THR A 169 2.51 -0.55 5.37
N THR A 170 2.10 0.67 5.00
CA THR A 170 2.79 1.54 4.03
C THR A 170 3.31 2.86 4.60
N LEU A 171 3.56 2.90 5.90
CA LEU A 171 4.06 4.09 6.57
C LEU A 171 5.57 4.31 6.35
N SER A 172 6.03 5.52 6.64
CA SER A 172 7.45 5.81 6.84
C SER A 172 7.98 5.03 8.05
N VAL A 173 9.07 4.31 7.87
CA VAL A 173 9.69 3.53 8.95
C VAL A 173 10.17 4.44 10.07
N ASP A 174 10.78 5.58 9.73
CA ASP A 174 11.33 6.51 10.72
C ASP A 174 10.23 7.24 11.49
N ASP A 175 9.21 7.79 10.79
CA ASP A 175 8.10 8.49 11.44
C ASP A 175 7.32 7.54 12.36
N THR A 176 7.13 6.29 11.92
CA THR A 176 6.44 5.27 12.73
C THR A 176 7.24 4.95 14.00
N ARG A 177 8.57 4.90 13.92
CA ARG A 177 9.44 4.70 15.09
C ARG A 177 9.24 5.82 16.11
N ASP A 178 9.22 7.07 15.64
CA ASP A 178 9.02 8.24 16.50
C ASP A 178 7.67 8.21 17.22
N VAL A 179 6.61 7.79 16.51
CA VAL A 179 5.27 7.62 17.09
C VAL A 179 5.25 6.48 18.12
N ILE A 180 5.89 5.35 17.82
CA ILE A 180 6.00 4.21 18.74
C ILE A 180 6.75 4.61 20.01
N GLU A 181 7.85 5.34 19.90
CA GLU A 181 8.63 5.84 21.04
C GLU A 181 7.78 6.77 21.92
N ALA A 182 6.99 7.65 21.30
CA ALA A 182 6.07 8.52 22.03
C ALA A 182 4.97 7.72 22.77
N LEU A 183 4.41 6.70 22.12
CA LEU A 183 3.44 5.79 22.73
C LEU A 183 4.02 5.03 23.92
N GLN A 184 5.22 4.48 23.78
CA GLN A 184 5.93 3.75 24.85
C GLN A 184 6.30 4.66 26.01
N ALA A 185 6.67 5.91 25.74
CA ALA A 185 6.95 6.90 26.79
C ALA A 185 5.67 7.27 27.57
N LYS A 186 4.53 7.42 26.88
CA LYS A 186 3.25 7.77 27.49
C LYS A 186 2.56 6.57 28.17
N TYR A 187 2.66 5.38 27.58
CA TYR A 187 2.05 4.14 28.01
C TYR A 187 3.08 3.01 28.10
N PRO A 188 3.87 2.95 29.19
CA PRO A 188 4.98 2.00 29.31
C PRO A 188 4.60 0.51 29.23
N ALA A 189 3.33 0.18 29.48
CA ALA A 189 2.81 -1.17 29.41
C ALA A 189 2.30 -1.57 27.99
N ILE A 190 2.37 -0.65 27.02
CA ILE A 190 1.85 -0.89 25.66
C ILE A 190 2.59 -2.05 24.97
N GLN A 191 1.85 -2.90 24.30
CA GLN A 191 2.38 -4.08 23.61
C GLN A 191 2.33 -3.85 22.09
N GLY A 192 3.49 -4.00 21.43
CA GLY A 192 3.57 -3.98 19.97
C GLY A 192 3.28 -5.33 19.32
N PRO A 193 3.20 -5.36 17.98
CA PRO A 193 3.09 -6.59 17.22
C PRO A 193 4.35 -7.45 17.41
N ARG A 194 4.21 -8.78 17.22
CA ARG A 194 5.37 -9.70 17.32
C ARG A 194 6.41 -9.48 16.23
N ASN A 195 5.96 -9.13 15.05
CA ASN A 195 6.77 -8.74 13.90
C ASN A 195 6.21 -7.42 13.40
N ASP A 196 7.05 -6.57 12.86
CA ASP A 196 6.66 -5.27 12.34
C ASP A 196 5.46 -5.39 11.38
N ASP A 197 4.56 -4.43 11.44
CA ASP A 197 3.40 -4.38 10.56
C ASP A 197 3.71 -3.64 9.25
N ILE A 198 4.70 -2.73 9.25
CA ILE A 198 5.21 -2.16 8.01
C ILE A 198 5.73 -3.31 7.15
N CYS A 199 5.17 -3.46 5.96
CA CYS A 199 5.46 -4.63 5.14
C CYS A 199 6.90 -4.59 4.56
N TYR A 200 7.45 -5.78 4.28
CA TYR A 200 8.80 -5.93 3.69
C TYR A 200 8.97 -5.08 2.43
N ALA A 201 7.94 -5.01 1.57
CA ALA A 201 8.01 -4.26 0.34
C ALA A 201 8.13 -2.75 0.57
N THR A 202 7.50 -2.24 1.61
CA THR A 202 7.63 -0.83 2.04
C THR A 202 9.04 -0.57 2.60
N GLN A 203 9.53 -1.44 3.47
CA GLN A 203 10.86 -1.30 4.08
C GLN A 203 11.95 -1.36 3.01
N ASN A 204 11.97 -2.42 2.18
CA ASN A 204 12.98 -2.60 1.15
C ASN A 204 13.05 -1.42 0.17
N ARG A 205 11.89 -0.88 -0.23
CA ARG A 205 11.86 0.28 -1.14
C ARG A 205 12.35 1.56 -0.48
N GLN A 206 12.07 1.76 0.82
CA GLN A 206 12.62 2.89 1.56
C GLN A 206 14.15 2.76 1.71
N ASP A 207 14.67 1.57 1.99
CA ASP A 207 16.11 1.34 2.08
C ASP A 207 16.79 1.57 0.72
N ALA A 208 16.18 1.09 -0.37
CA ALA A 208 16.67 1.34 -1.74
C ALA A 208 16.67 2.84 -2.10
N VAL A 209 15.70 3.63 -1.60
CA VAL A 209 15.68 5.09 -1.82
C VAL A 209 16.78 5.79 -1.02
N ARG A 210 17.11 5.35 0.19
CA ARG A 210 18.25 5.91 0.96
C ARG A 210 19.56 5.70 0.19
N GLU A 211 19.81 4.47 -0.28
CA GLU A 211 21.00 4.18 -1.09
C GLU A 211 21.03 4.99 -2.39
N LEU A 212 19.86 5.15 -3.03
CA LEU A 212 19.72 5.94 -4.27
C LEU A 212 20.04 7.42 -4.03
N ALA A 213 19.54 7.99 -2.93
CA ALA A 213 19.72 9.40 -2.58
C ALA A 213 21.19 9.75 -2.32
N GLU A 214 22.00 8.84 -1.82
CA GLU A 214 23.45 9.04 -1.64
C GLU A 214 24.19 9.25 -2.98
N GLN A 215 23.59 8.84 -4.10
CA GLN A 215 24.26 8.76 -5.40
C GLN A 215 23.58 9.62 -6.48
N ALA A 216 22.40 10.16 -6.24
CA ALA A 216 21.60 10.89 -7.21
C ALA A 216 21.56 12.40 -6.92
N ASP A 217 21.49 13.21 -7.98
CA ASP A 217 21.27 14.67 -7.92
C ASP A 217 19.76 15.03 -7.94
N LEU A 218 18.94 14.08 -8.36
CA LEU A 218 17.49 14.17 -8.49
C LEU A 218 16.91 12.76 -8.37
N VAL A 219 15.76 12.59 -7.72
CA VAL A 219 15.02 11.32 -7.67
C VAL A 219 13.64 11.46 -8.31
N LEU A 220 13.34 10.60 -9.27
CA LEU A 220 12.00 10.44 -9.82
C LEU A 220 11.35 9.19 -9.24
N VAL A 221 10.22 9.36 -8.57
CA VAL A 221 9.42 8.29 -8.00
C VAL A 221 8.22 8.04 -8.90
N VAL A 222 8.18 6.88 -9.55
CA VAL A 222 7.05 6.48 -10.39
C VAL A 222 5.93 5.95 -9.51
N GLY A 223 4.77 6.61 -9.55
CA GLY A 223 3.61 6.23 -8.73
C GLY A 223 2.54 7.30 -8.71
N SER A 224 1.33 6.94 -8.33
CA SER A 224 0.20 7.86 -8.30
C SER A 224 0.12 8.66 -6.99
N PRO A 225 -0.40 9.90 -7.02
CA PRO A 225 -0.44 10.80 -5.84
C PRO A 225 -1.22 10.24 -4.63
N ASN A 226 -2.20 9.36 -4.86
CA ASN A 226 -2.96 8.70 -3.80
C ASN A 226 -2.28 7.45 -3.23
N SER A 227 -1.11 7.06 -3.73
CA SER A 227 -0.33 5.94 -3.20
C SER A 227 0.49 6.36 -1.99
N SER A 228 0.10 5.91 -0.79
CA SER A 228 0.85 6.16 0.45
C SER A 228 2.30 5.74 0.31
N ASN A 229 2.59 4.51 -0.16
CA ASN A 229 3.96 4.05 -0.35
C ASN A 229 4.77 4.97 -1.28
N SER A 230 4.22 5.40 -2.42
CA SER A 230 4.94 6.24 -3.37
C SER A 230 5.26 7.63 -2.78
N ASN A 231 4.33 8.21 -2.04
CA ASN A 231 4.57 9.48 -1.34
C ASN A 231 5.70 9.35 -0.31
N ARG A 232 5.72 8.25 0.48
CA ARG A 232 6.79 8.02 1.46
C ARG A 232 8.18 7.92 0.82
N LEU A 233 8.28 7.33 -0.39
CA LEU A 233 9.56 7.27 -1.12
C LEU A 233 10.04 8.66 -1.56
N ARG A 234 9.14 9.51 -2.07
CA ARG A 234 9.47 10.90 -2.43
C ARG A 234 9.92 11.70 -1.21
N GLU A 235 9.13 11.65 -0.14
CA GLU A 235 9.43 12.37 1.10
C GLU A 235 10.74 11.92 1.74
N LEU A 236 11.05 10.63 1.64
CA LEU A 236 12.32 10.10 2.13
C LEU A 236 13.50 10.66 1.33
N ALA A 237 13.43 10.68 -0.02
CA ALA A 237 14.49 11.29 -0.84
C ALA A 237 14.68 12.78 -0.51
N GLU A 238 13.59 13.53 -0.29
CA GLU A 238 13.66 14.93 0.14
C GLU A 238 14.32 15.09 1.52
N ARG A 239 14.05 14.20 2.47
CA ARG A 239 14.71 14.17 3.80
C ARG A 239 16.21 13.89 3.72
N GLU A 240 16.61 13.01 2.79
CA GLU A 240 18.03 12.74 2.50
C GLU A 240 18.71 13.92 1.76
N GLY A 241 17.98 15.02 1.52
CA GLY A 241 18.50 16.25 0.93
C GLY A 241 18.58 16.25 -0.59
N VAL A 242 17.91 15.31 -1.25
CA VAL A 242 17.84 15.21 -2.71
C VAL A 242 16.48 15.70 -3.21
N GLU A 243 16.48 16.55 -4.23
CA GLU A 243 15.25 16.97 -4.89
C GLU A 243 14.51 15.77 -5.49
N ALA A 244 13.21 15.64 -5.22
CA ALA A 244 12.45 14.48 -5.63
C ALA A 244 11.06 14.83 -6.17
N TYR A 245 10.63 14.11 -7.20
CA TYR A 245 9.31 14.30 -7.80
C TYR A 245 8.58 12.96 -7.88
N LEU A 246 7.30 12.98 -7.50
CA LEU A 246 6.36 11.88 -7.71
C LEU A 246 5.67 12.11 -9.05
N ILE A 247 5.71 11.11 -9.93
CA ILE A 247 5.17 11.19 -11.28
C ILE A 247 4.33 9.95 -11.62
N ASP A 248 3.16 10.15 -12.23
CA ASP A 248 2.34 9.04 -12.76
C ASP A 248 3.00 8.37 -13.99
N GLY A 249 3.90 9.07 -14.68
CA GLY A 249 4.60 8.52 -15.83
C GLY A 249 5.51 9.53 -16.54
N ALA A 250 6.10 9.08 -17.64
CA ALA A 250 7.09 9.83 -18.43
C ALA A 250 6.60 11.21 -18.90
N HIS A 251 5.29 11.36 -19.12
CA HIS A 251 4.68 12.59 -19.64
C HIS A 251 4.69 13.76 -18.63
N GLU A 252 4.90 13.48 -17.35
CA GLU A 252 4.98 14.49 -16.30
C GLU A 252 6.41 14.99 -16.05
N ILE A 253 7.42 14.42 -16.71
CA ILE A 253 8.80 14.87 -16.57
C ILE A 253 8.97 16.24 -17.21
N ASP A 254 9.20 17.27 -16.38
CA ASP A 254 9.63 18.58 -16.86
C ASP A 254 11.12 18.53 -17.24
N PRO A 255 11.48 18.82 -18.51
CA PRO A 255 12.89 18.82 -18.94
C PRO A 255 13.81 19.69 -18.08
N ARG A 256 13.26 20.74 -17.45
CA ARG A 256 14.03 21.64 -16.56
C ARG A 256 14.53 20.93 -15.29
N TRP A 257 13.85 19.88 -14.82
CA TRP A 257 14.28 19.16 -13.63
C TRP A 257 15.59 18.42 -13.84
N VAL A 258 15.83 17.94 -15.07
CA VAL A 258 17.00 17.13 -15.41
C VAL A 258 18.15 17.94 -15.99
N GLU A 259 17.93 19.22 -16.28
CA GLU A 259 18.94 20.10 -16.86
C GLU A 259 20.12 20.28 -15.91
N GLY A 260 21.33 20.01 -16.39
CA GLY A 260 22.57 20.13 -15.61
C GLY A 260 22.81 19.01 -14.60
N ARG A 261 21.89 18.07 -14.41
CA ARG A 261 22.08 16.92 -13.52
C ARG A 261 23.03 15.89 -14.13
N ARG A 262 23.80 15.23 -13.26
CA ARG A 262 24.72 14.16 -13.67
C ARG A 262 24.14 12.77 -13.42
N HIS A 263 23.40 12.61 -12.30
CA HIS A 263 22.84 11.34 -11.88
C HIS A 263 21.35 11.51 -11.54
N ILE A 264 20.50 10.82 -12.27
CA ILE A 264 19.06 10.80 -12.05
C ILE A 264 18.69 9.46 -11.44
N GLY A 265 18.26 9.48 -10.20
CA GLY A 265 17.69 8.33 -9.52
C GLY A 265 16.26 8.06 -10.00
N VAL A 266 15.94 6.80 -10.28
CA VAL A 266 14.59 6.38 -10.62
C VAL A 266 14.20 5.22 -9.71
N THR A 267 13.08 5.40 -9.02
CA THR A 267 12.42 4.35 -8.23
C THR A 267 10.95 4.27 -8.58
N ALA A 268 10.24 3.29 -8.04
CA ALA A 268 8.82 3.11 -8.28
C ALA A 268 8.14 2.55 -7.03
N GLY A 269 6.97 3.09 -6.72
CA GLY A 269 6.13 2.59 -5.63
C GLY A 269 5.64 1.17 -5.88
N ALA A 270 5.23 0.48 -4.80
CA ALA A 270 4.80 -0.91 -4.82
C ALA A 270 3.58 -1.20 -5.70
N SER A 271 2.87 -0.17 -6.17
CA SER A 271 1.73 -0.27 -7.09
C SER A 271 2.02 0.19 -8.52
N ALA A 272 3.26 0.60 -8.84
CA ALA A 272 3.64 1.07 -10.17
C ALA A 272 4.21 -0.07 -11.02
N PRO A 273 3.65 -0.35 -12.21
CA PRO A 273 4.14 -1.40 -13.09
C PRO A 273 5.44 -0.99 -13.80
N ASP A 274 6.27 -1.98 -14.14
CA ASP A 274 7.59 -1.76 -14.78
C ASP A 274 7.47 -1.02 -16.11
N VAL A 275 6.38 -1.17 -16.86
CA VAL A 275 6.17 -0.44 -18.13
C VAL A 275 6.21 1.08 -17.94
N LEU A 276 5.77 1.60 -16.80
CA LEU A 276 5.87 3.04 -16.52
C LEU A 276 7.32 3.45 -16.23
N VAL A 277 8.08 2.60 -15.53
CA VAL A 277 9.51 2.81 -15.28
C VAL A 277 10.29 2.83 -16.60
N GLN A 278 10.01 1.88 -17.51
CA GLN A 278 10.62 1.87 -18.85
C GLN A 278 10.30 3.15 -19.63
N GLY A 279 9.05 3.61 -19.60
CA GLY A 279 8.68 4.89 -20.22
C GLY A 279 9.48 6.07 -19.66
N VAL A 280 9.72 6.12 -18.34
CA VAL A 280 10.56 7.14 -17.70
C VAL A 280 12.01 7.04 -18.17
N ILE A 281 12.58 5.83 -18.24
CA ILE A 281 13.94 5.60 -18.74
C ILE A 281 14.07 6.10 -20.19
N ASP A 282 13.12 5.75 -21.06
CA ASP A 282 13.15 6.15 -22.45
C ASP A 282 13.03 7.68 -22.60
N ARG A 283 12.17 8.30 -21.80
CA ARG A 283 12.06 9.77 -21.77
C ARG A 283 13.35 10.45 -21.30
N LEU A 284 14.01 9.92 -20.29
CA LEU A 284 15.30 10.44 -19.83
C LEU A 284 16.40 10.27 -20.90
N ARG A 285 16.37 9.19 -21.69
CA ARG A 285 17.28 9.01 -22.85
C ARG A 285 17.03 10.04 -23.93
N GLU A 286 15.78 10.36 -24.25
CA GLU A 286 15.44 11.46 -25.17
C GLU A 286 15.98 12.81 -24.68
N LEU A 287 16.02 13.01 -23.34
CA LEU A 287 16.56 14.19 -22.69
C LEU A 287 18.09 14.16 -22.52
N GLY A 288 18.77 13.15 -23.10
CA GLY A 288 20.22 13.05 -23.18
C GLY A 288 20.90 12.16 -22.13
N ALA A 289 20.17 11.26 -21.48
CA ALA A 289 20.80 10.25 -20.63
C ALA A 289 21.51 9.19 -21.49
N GLY A 290 22.82 9.00 -21.23
CA GLY A 290 23.66 8.04 -21.97
C GLY A 290 24.04 6.79 -21.19
N GLY A 291 23.87 6.79 -19.86
CA GLY A 291 24.18 5.66 -18.98
C GLY A 291 22.95 5.16 -18.22
N LEU A 292 22.93 3.86 -17.93
CA LEU A 292 21.92 3.21 -17.09
C LEU A 292 22.64 2.17 -16.23
N ARG A 293 22.43 2.24 -14.93
CA ARG A 293 22.83 1.19 -13.98
C ARG A 293 21.74 0.95 -12.94
N GLU A 294 21.80 -0.18 -12.31
CA GLU A 294 20.89 -0.57 -11.24
C GLU A 294 21.68 -0.78 -9.95
N LEU A 295 21.11 -0.37 -8.82
CA LEU A 295 21.66 -0.66 -7.50
C LEU A 295 21.52 -2.15 -7.19
N SER A 296 22.45 -2.65 -6.39
CA SER A 296 22.31 -4.00 -5.80
C SER A 296 21.19 -3.94 -4.76
N GLY A 297 20.24 -4.87 -4.80
CA GLY A 297 19.14 -4.93 -3.86
C GLY A 297 18.90 -6.34 -3.35
N GLU A 298 18.17 -6.45 -2.25
CA GLU A 298 17.73 -7.74 -1.74
C GLU A 298 16.64 -8.32 -2.64
N PRO A 299 16.76 -9.59 -3.05
CA PRO A 299 15.75 -10.24 -3.88
C PRO A 299 14.42 -10.39 -3.12
N GLU A 300 13.31 -10.12 -3.81
CA GLU A 300 11.96 -10.32 -3.28
C GLU A 300 11.34 -11.58 -3.89
N ASP A 301 11.48 -12.73 -3.21
CA ASP A 301 10.98 -14.02 -3.69
C ASP A 301 9.55 -14.35 -3.18
N MET A 302 8.90 -13.40 -2.52
CA MET A 302 7.57 -13.61 -1.95
C MET A 302 6.51 -13.73 -3.05
N VAL A 303 5.70 -14.77 -2.98
CA VAL A 303 4.55 -14.99 -3.87
C VAL A 303 3.32 -15.36 -3.04
N PHE A 304 2.19 -14.69 -3.30
CA PHE A 304 0.93 -15.00 -2.65
C PHE A 304 -0.01 -15.78 -3.58
N ALA A 305 -0.57 -16.86 -3.05
CA ALA A 305 -1.48 -17.70 -3.82
C ALA A 305 -2.81 -16.99 -4.11
N LEU A 306 -3.34 -17.21 -5.32
CA LEU A 306 -4.69 -16.80 -5.69
C LEU A 306 -5.78 -17.60 -4.94
N PRO A 307 -7.02 -17.09 -4.81
CA PRO A 307 -8.17 -17.86 -4.39
C PRO A 307 -8.32 -19.15 -5.23
N LYS A 308 -8.75 -20.24 -4.61
CA LYS A 308 -8.83 -21.55 -5.29
C LYS A 308 -9.68 -21.51 -6.55
N GLU A 309 -10.77 -20.76 -6.52
CA GLU A 309 -11.76 -20.63 -7.60
C GLU A 309 -11.18 -19.89 -8.82
N LEU A 310 -10.09 -19.11 -8.63
CA LEU A 310 -9.41 -18.36 -9.69
C LEU A 310 -8.09 -18.99 -10.13
N ARG A 311 -7.69 -20.10 -9.50
CA ARG A 311 -6.56 -20.90 -9.96
C ARG A 311 -7.03 -21.74 -11.14
N VAL A 312 -7.02 -21.12 -12.31
CA VAL A 312 -7.41 -21.85 -13.49
C VAL A 312 -6.46 -22.97 -13.78
N HIS A 313 -7.03 -24.07 -13.94
CA HIS A 313 -6.64 -25.14 -14.83
C HIS A 313 -6.21 -24.56 -16.19
N LEU A 314 -4.91 -24.41 -16.39
CA LEU A 314 -4.35 -24.61 -17.69
C LEU A 314 -4.57 -26.10 -17.98
N VAL A 315 -5.76 -26.42 -18.43
CA VAL A 315 -5.98 -27.72 -19.08
C VAL A 315 -5.76 -27.42 -20.56
N ASP A 316 -4.64 -27.88 -21.02
CA ASP A 316 -4.12 -28.20 -22.34
C ASP A 316 -4.80 -27.57 -23.57
#